data_91c1e95b941171951e4de6f7a83e7398
#
_entry.id   91c1e95b941171951e4de6f7a83e7398
#
_cell.length_a   1.000
_cell.length_b   1.000
_cell.length_c   1.000
_cell.angle_alpha   90.00
_cell.angle_beta   90.00
_cell.angle_gamma   90.00
#
_symmetry.space_group_name_H-M   'P 1'
#
loop_
_entity.id
_entity.type
_entity.pdbx_description
1 polymer ?
#
loop_
_entity_poly.entity_id
_entity_poly.type
_entity_poly.pdbx_seq_one_letter_code
_entity_poly.pdbx_strand_id
1 'polypeptide(L)'
;MSTEAVIDEMTSQTEESVETASDTASDTAVQALEKPENPDAIIDLSTTLYSYQKMENDLQLLAGYYPQYMTLDTAGVTADGRNLYVIYFGNQNASRQIFICAATHAREYMTAQLVMKQLEYYCAHYEDGSYNGTAYRDIFENTCFVIVPMVNPDGVSISQFGEEGLNREDLRQNLRAIYESDKNGGYTDEAYDTYLTRWKANGMGVDLNRNYSPGWESVTDRTAPSSGLYKGTQPGSEAESQALMNIVDGLSNPLLAISYHSYGSLVYWQYGQAEPLWSKNQQLAAHVEALTTYYQAGYSNEAGFSNWCVNVKGIPSVTIETGLVPTPLPLDQFELLWSQNKEMWAMLGTTY
;
A
#
# COMPACT_ATOMS: atom_id res chain seq x y z
N MET A 1 35.61 -65.56 1.64
CA MET A 1 35.07 -66.31 0.50
C MET A 1 34.39 -65.29 -0.37
N SER A 2 35.09 -64.56 -1.29
CA SER A 2 35.35 -64.98 -2.71
C SER A 2 34.06 -65.39 -3.39
N THR A 3 33.61 -64.67 -4.41
CA THR A 3 34.17 -64.53 -5.77
C THR A 3 33.26 -63.53 -6.50
N GLU A 4 33.72 -62.48 -7.11
CA GLU A 4 34.33 -62.34 -8.47
C GLU A 4 33.56 -62.96 -9.66
N ALA A 5 33.36 -62.04 -10.63
CA ALA A 5 33.33 -62.19 -12.10
C ALA A 5 31.95 -62.63 -12.72
N VAL A 6 31.47 -61.93 -13.75
CA VAL A 6 32.03 -61.93 -15.12
C VAL A 6 31.55 -60.70 -15.90
N ILE A 7 32.47 -60.10 -16.64
CA ILE A 7 32.40 -59.19 -17.75
C ILE A 7 31.83 -59.90 -18.98
N ASP A 8 31.03 -59.29 -19.86
CA ASP A 8 31.48 -58.97 -21.22
C ASP A 8 30.34 -58.51 -22.15
N GLU A 9 30.67 -57.42 -22.89
CA GLU A 9 30.34 -57.09 -24.28
C GLU A 9 28.88 -56.87 -24.72
N MET A 10 28.60 -55.65 -25.13
CA MET A 10 28.59 -55.28 -26.56
C MET A 10 28.54 -53.77 -26.80
N THR A 11 29.60 -53.26 -27.41
CA THR A 11 29.69 -51.96 -28.08
C THR A 11 28.73 -51.88 -29.26
N SER A 12 27.97 -50.78 -29.35
CA SER A 12 27.50 -50.25 -30.63
C SER A 12 27.32 -48.75 -30.54
N GLN A 13 28.06 -48.08 -31.39
CA GLN A 13 28.10 -46.63 -31.61
C GLN A 13 26.75 -46.07 -32.08
N THR A 14 26.38 -44.93 -31.59
CA THR A 14 25.84 -43.86 -32.43
C THR A 14 26.21 -42.53 -31.80
N GLU A 15 27.06 -41.77 -32.49
CA GLU A 15 27.28 -40.34 -32.29
C GLU A 15 25.98 -39.60 -32.62
N GLU A 16 25.40 -38.91 -31.66
CA GLU A 16 24.42 -37.86 -31.92
C GLU A 16 24.95 -36.53 -31.37
N SER A 17 24.99 -35.61 -32.28
CA SER A 17 25.47 -34.24 -32.18
C SER A 17 24.81 -33.50 -31.03
N VAL A 18 25.65 -32.87 -30.15
CA VAL A 18 25.26 -31.85 -29.20
C VAL A 18 24.97 -30.58 -29.96
N GLU A 19 23.69 -30.31 -30.24
CA GLU A 19 23.21 -29.00 -30.61
C GLU A 19 23.16 -28.13 -29.35
N THR A 20 24.00 -27.10 -29.30
CA THR A 20 23.95 -26.03 -28.35
C THR A 20 22.67 -25.24 -28.58
N ALA A 21 21.66 -25.45 -27.73
CA ALA A 21 20.50 -24.59 -27.67
C ALA A 21 20.94 -23.22 -27.14
N SER A 22 20.99 -22.25 -28.04
CA SER A 22 21.09 -20.83 -27.66
C SER A 22 19.79 -20.43 -26.98
N ASP A 23 19.88 -20.06 -25.71
CA ASP A 23 18.82 -19.38 -24.97
C ASP A 23 18.50 -18.05 -25.69
N THR A 24 17.53 -18.09 -26.57
CA THR A 24 16.82 -16.88 -26.99
C THR A 24 15.75 -16.61 -25.95
N ALA A 25 16.08 -15.77 -24.97
CA ALA A 25 15.08 -15.10 -24.16
C ALA A 25 14.12 -14.37 -25.12
N SER A 26 12.92 -14.93 -25.33
CA SER A 26 11.87 -14.26 -26.06
C SER A 26 11.37 -13.13 -25.19
N ASP A 27 11.77 -11.93 -25.57
CA ASP A 27 11.20 -10.67 -25.11
C ASP A 27 9.76 -10.60 -25.63
N THR A 28 8.84 -11.31 -24.96
CA THR A 28 7.40 -11.19 -25.24
C THR A 28 6.95 -9.89 -24.60
N ALA A 29 7.07 -8.78 -25.35
CA ALA A 29 6.39 -7.56 -25.02
C ALA A 29 4.91 -7.87 -24.77
N VAL A 30 4.46 -7.63 -23.53
CA VAL A 30 3.05 -7.77 -23.15
C VAL A 30 2.26 -6.83 -24.05
N GLN A 31 1.45 -7.38 -24.96
CA GLN A 31 0.65 -6.56 -25.87
C GLN A 31 -0.45 -5.87 -25.05
N ALA A 32 -0.47 -4.54 -25.05
CA ALA A 32 -1.48 -3.77 -24.34
C ALA A 32 -2.90 -4.16 -24.80
N LEU A 33 -3.82 -4.28 -23.86
CA LEU A 33 -5.24 -4.47 -24.15
C LEU A 33 -5.78 -3.22 -24.87
N GLU A 34 -6.86 -3.41 -25.66
CA GLU A 34 -7.56 -2.27 -26.26
C GLU A 34 -8.18 -1.41 -25.15
N LYS A 35 -7.87 -0.11 -25.15
CA LYS A 35 -8.33 0.82 -24.12
C LYS A 35 -9.84 0.95 -24.14
N PRO A 36 -10.50 1.08 -22.95
CA PRO A 36 -11.93 1.30 -22.88
C PRO A 36 -12.32 2.64 -23.51
N GLU A 37 -13.56 2.75 -24.03
CA GLU A 37 -14.10 4.00 -24.59
C GLU A 37 -14.05 5.17 -23.57
N ASN A 38 -14.25 4.86 -22.30
CA ASN A 38 -14.09 5.81 -21.20
C ASN A 38 -12.95 5.36 -20.28
N PRO A 39 -11.75 5.91 -20.45
CA PRO A 39 -10.59 5.50 -19.68
C PRO A 39 -10.65 5.91 -18.18
N ASP A 40 -11.55 6.82 -17.81
CA ASP A 40 -11.78 7.29 -16.45
C ASP A 40 -12.91 6.54 -15.71
N ALA A 41 -13.38 5.41 -16.21
CA ALA A 41 -14.54 4.68 -15.66
C ALA A 41 -14.25 3.23 -15.24
N ILE A 42 -12.99 2.88 -15.01
CA ILE A 42 -12.58 1.55 -14.50
C ILE A 42 -12.88 1.48 -13.01
N ILE A 43 -12.48 2.51 -12.26
CA ILE A 43 -12.70 2.59 -10.83
C ILE A 43 -14.15 3.00 -10.55
N ASP A 44 -14.92 2.04 -10.02
CA ASP A 44 -16.32 2.27 -9.68
C ASP A 44 -16.46 3.18 -8.44
N LEU A 45 -17.02 4.36 -8.64
CA LEU A 45 -17.27 5.35 -7.62
C LEU A 45 -18.72 5.35 -7.11
N SER A 46 -19.53 4.38 -7.52
CA SER A 46 -20.93 4.27 -7.09
C SER A 46 -21.09 3.61 -5.72
N THR A 47 -20.02 3.06 -5.16
CA THR A 47 -20.01 2.36 -3.88
C THR A 47 -18.77 2.69 -3.06
N THR A 48 -18.91 2.65 -1.73
CA THR A 48 -17.76 2.71 -0.80
C THR A 48 -17.10 1.36 -0.59
N LEU A 49 -17.76 0.24 -0.96
CA LEU A 49 -17.23 -1.11 -0.76
C LEU A 49 -16.15 -1.43 -1.81
N TYR A 50 -15.01 -0.75 -1.67
CA TYR A 50 -13.84 -1.00 -2.51
C TYR A 50 -13.05 -2.16 -1.91
N SER A 51 -13.46 -3.39 -2.25
CA SER A 51 -12.89 -4.61 -1.71
C SER A 51 -11.50 -4.93 -2.28
N TYR A 52 -10.76 -5.81 -1.58
CA TYR A 52 -9.51 -6.36 -2.10
C TYR A 52 -9.66 -6.95 -3.51
N GLN A 53 -10.69 -7.79 -3.73
CA GLN A 53 -10.92 -8.42 -5.03
C GLN A 53 -11.21 -7.39 -6.14
N LYS A 54 -11.95 -6.31 -5.80
CA LYS A 54 -12.19 -5.24 -6.76
C LYS A 54 -10.91 -4.50 -7.09
N MET A 55 -10.12 -4.14 -6.08
CA MET A 55 -8.81 -3.50 -6.29
C MET A 55 -7.89 -4.38 -7.15
N GLU A 56 -7.80 -5.67 -6.85
CA GLU A 56 -6.98 -6.63 -7.62
C GLU A 56 -7.40 -6.68 -9.10
N ASN A 57 -8.71 -6.78 -9.36
CA ASN A 57 -9.23 -6.78 -10.72
C ASN A 57 -8.93 -5.46 -11.45
N ASP A 58 -9.15 -4.32 -10.79
CA ASP A 58 -8.90 -3.00 -11.35
C ASP A 58 -7.39 -2.79 -11.64
N LEU A 59 -6.50 -3.30 -10.77
CA LEU A 59 -5.05 -3.28 -11.00
C LEU A 59 -4.64 -4.09 -12.23
N GLN A 60 -5.20 -5.29 -12.41
CA GLN A 60 -4.92 -6.13 -13.57
C GLN A 60 -5.39 -5.45 -14.86
N LEU A 61 -6.56 -4.81 -14.85
CA LEU A 61 -7.07 -4.05 -15.98
C LEU A 61 -6.15 -2.86 -16.32
N LEU A 62 -5.80 -2.04 -15.32
CA LEU A 62 -4.92 -0.89 -15.51
C LEU A 62 -3.55 -1.31 -16.04
N ALA A 63 -2.94 -2.36 -15.48
CA ALA A 63 -1.67 -2.89 -15.96
C ALA A 63 -1.76 -3.42 -17.40
N GLY A 64 -2.89 -4.03 -17.77
CA GLY A 64 -3.14 -4.49 -19.15
C GLY A 64 -3.38 -3.35 -20.14
N TYR A 65 -4.03 -2.26 -19.73
CA TYR A 65 -4.29 -1.11 -20.60
C TYR A 65 -3.09 -0.16 -20.72
N TYR A 66 -2.26 -0.06 -19.69
CA TYR A 66 -1.18 0.93 -19.59
C TYR A 66 0.18 0.32 -19.22
N PRO A 67 0.60 -0.81 -19.86
CA PRO A 67 1.86 -1.48 -19.53
C PRO A 67 3.10 -0.61 -19.78
N GLN A 68 2.97 0.44 -20.60
CA GLN A 68 4.03 1.41 -20.89
C GLN A 68 4.24 2.44 -19.77
N TYR A 69 3.25 2.63 -18.87
CA TYR A 69 3.31 3.65 -17.83
C TYR A 69 3.45 3.04 -16.43
N MET A 70 3.11 1.77 -16.26
CA MET A 70 3.16 1.13 -14.95
C MET A 70 3.59 -0.34 -15.01
N THR A 71 4.18 -0.80 -13.91
CA THR A 71 4.43 -2.22 -13.63
C THR A 71 3.76 -2.59 -12.32
N LEU A 72 3.14 -3.75 -12.29
CA LEU A 72 2.52 -4.34 -11.10
C LEU A 72 3.38 -5.49 -10.59
N ASP A 73 3.66 -5.50 -9.28
CA ASP A 73 4.41 -6.57 -8.62
C ASP A 73 3.77 -6.90 -7.26
N THR A 74 4.27 -7.94 -6.60
CA THR A 74 3.82 -8.38 -5.28
C THR A 74 4.94 -8.24 -4.26
N ALA A 75 4.72 -7.44 -3.22
CA ALA A 75 5.70 -7.16 -2.17
C ALA A 75 5.65 -8.17 -1.00
N GLY A 76 4.62 -9.02 -0.94
CA GLY A 76 4.43 -9.98 0.13
C GLY A 76 3.03 -10.59 0.11
N VAL A 77 2.75 -11.41 1.12
CA VAL A 77 1.46 -12.08 1.30
C VAL A 77 1.02 -11.92 2.75
N THR A 78 -0.25 -11.59 2.96
CA THR A 78 -0.83 -11.43 4.31
C THR A 78 -1.09 -12.76 5.01
N ALA A 79 -1.48 -12.68 6.28
CA ALA A 79 -1.85 -13.85 7.07
C ALA A 79 -3.01 -14.66 6.46
N ASP A 80 -3.97 -14.02 5.79
CA ASP A 80 -5.11 -14.66 5.13
C ASP A 80 -4.82 -15.05 3.66
N GLY A 81 -3.57 -14.91 3.21
CA GLY A 81 -3.11 -15.35 1.89
C GLY A 81 -3.37 -14.37 0.74
N ARG A 82 -3.61 -13.08 1.03
CA ARG A 82 -3.77 -12.03 0.01
C ARG A 82 -2.44 -11.43 -0.38
N ASN A 83 -2.26 -11.17 -1.67
CA ASN A 83 -1.09 -10.46 -2.18
C ASN A 83 -1.07 -9.00 -1.71
N LEU A 84 0.10 -8.53 -1.33
CA LEU A 84 0.39 -7.12 -1.10
C LEU A 84 0.96 -6.53 -2.38
N TYR A 85 0.13 -5.86 -3.15
CA TYR A 85 0.51 -5.31 -4.45
C TYR A 85 1.32 -4.03 -4.30
N VAL A 86 2.36 -3.90 -5.14
CA VAL A 86 3.13 -2.67 -5.34
C VAL A 86 3.11 -2.30 -6.80
N ILE A 87 2.88 -1.03 -7.08
CA ILE A 87 2.85 -0.45 -8.42
C ILE A 87 4.03 0.50 -8.57
N TYR A 88 4.75 0.37 -9.68
CA TYR A 88 5.75 1.34 -10.11
C TYR A 88 5.14 2.11 -11.28
N PHE A 89 4.78 3.37 -11.06
CA PHE A 89 4.16 4.25 -12.05
C PHE A 89 5.12 5.35 -12.49
N GLY A 90 5.17 5.64 -13.79
CA GLY A 90 6.12 6.56 -14.42
C GLY A 90 7.41 5.85 -14.81
N ASN A 91 8.52 6.57 -14.85
CA ASN A 91 9.80 6.01 -15.27
C ASN A 91 10.47 5.24 -14.11
N GLN A 92 10.43 3.92 -14.17
CA GLN A 92 11.02 3.04 -13.14
C GLN A 92 12.54 3.21 -12.98
N ASN A 93 13.23 3.72 -14.00
CA ASN A 93 14.67 4.02 -13.97
C ASN A 93 14.97 5.45 -13.51
N ALA A 94 13.94 6.24 -13.17
CA ALA A 94 14.16 7.58 -12.65
C ALA A 94 14.89 7.53 -11.30
N SER A 95 15.85 8.43 -11.13
CA SER A 95 16.55 8.60 -9.86
C SER A 95 15.69 9.23 -8.77
N ARG A 96 14.55 9.81 -9.15
CA ARG A 96 13.58 10.46 -8.24
C ARG A 96 12.47 9.47 -7.95
N GLN A 97 12.31 9.08 -6.69
CA GLN A 97 11.33 8.08 -6.27
C GLN A 97 10.45 8.65 -5.16
N ILE A 98 9.13 8.52 -5.30
CA ILE A 98 8.14 8.97 -4.33
C ILE A 98 7.31 7.77 -3.92
N PHE A 99 7.26 7.51 -2.60
CA PHE A 99 6.50 6.39 -2.05
C PHE A 99 5.11 6.85 -1.60
N ILE A 100 4.07 6.07 -1.93
CA ILE A 100 2.69 6.33 -1.51
C ILE A 100 2.05 5.04 -1.01
N CYS A 101 1.40 5.08 0.16
CA CYS A 101 0.59 3.97 0.64
C CYS A 101 -0.76 4.44 1.18
N ALA A 102 -1.74 3.51 1.18
CA ALA A 102 -3.09 3.78 1.63
C ALA A 102 -3.71 2.55 2.31
N ALA A 103 -4.84 2.76 3.01
CA ALA A 103 -5.58 1.72 3.72
C ALA A 103 -4.72 0.87 4.68
N THR A 104 -3.83 1.53 5.43
CA THR A 104 -3.09 0.93 6.54
C THR A 104 -4.05 0.48 7.64
N HIS A 105 -5.07 1.30 7.95
CA HIS A 105 -6.15 0.91 8.83
C HIS A 105 -7.34 0.36 8.03
N ALA A 106 -7.88 -0.74 8.51
CA ALA A 106 -8.91 -1.52 7.83
C ALA A 106 -10.14 -0.74 7.39
N ARG A 107 -10.70 0.10 8.28
CA ARG A 107 -11.92 0.89 8.04
C ARG A 107 -11.71 2.15 7.17
N GLU A 108 -10.47 2.40 6.74
CA GLU A 108 -10.10 3.57 5.93
C GLU A 108 -9.96 3.23 4.43
N TYR A 109 -10.71 2.23 3.96
CA TYR A 109 -10.61 1.66 2.61
C TYR A 109 -10.97 2.64 1.47
N MET A 110 -11.65 3.76 1.76
CA MET A 110 -11.85 4.82 0.77
C MET A 110 -10.52 5.47 0.34
N THR A 111 -9.48 5.41 1.17
CA THR A 111 -8.14 5.89 0.78
C THR A 111 -7.50 5.01 -0.30
N ALA A 112 -7.75 3.68 -0.28
CA ALA A 112 -7.36 2.79 -1.37
C ALA A 112 -8.10 3.14 -2.68
N GLN A 113 -9.41 3.37 -2.61
CA GLN A 113 -10.21 3.79 -3.77
C GLN A 113 -9.72 5.13 -4.34
N LEU A 114 -9.35 6.08 -3.47
CA LEU A 114 -8.76 7.37 -3.88
C LEU A 114 -7.44 7.18 -4.64
N VAL A 115 -6.51 6.41 -4.09
CA VAL A 115 -5.20 6.15 -4.72
C VAL A 115 -5.35 5.41 -6.04
N MET A 116 -6.26 4.44 -6.11
CA MET A 116 -6.57 3.74 -7.35
C MET A 116 -7.20 4.65 -8.41
N LYS A 117 -8.07 5.59 -8.00
CA LYS A 117 -8.63 6.59 -8.90
C LYS A 117 -7.58 7.60 -9.38
N GLN A 118 -6.60 7.96 -8.54
CA GLN A 118 -5.46 8.76 -8.96
C GLN A 118 -4.62 8.00 -10.02
N LEU A 119 -4.33 6.71 -9.79
CA LEU A 119 -3.59 5.88 -10.75
C LEU A 119 -4.31 5.82 -12.10
N GLU A 120 -5.61 5.51 -12.10
CA GLU A 120 -6.44 5.52 -13.32
C GLU A 120 -6.36 6.85 -14.05
N TYR A 121 -6.59 7.95 -13.34
CA TYR A 121 -6.58 9.30 -13.89
C TYR A 121 -5.25 9.65 -14.54
N TYR A 122 -4.13 9.41 -13.87
CA TYR A 122 -2.83 9.71 -14.41
C TYR A 122 -2.40 8.77 -15.55
N CYS A 123 -2.84 7.51 -15.53
CA CYS A 123 -2.67 6.61 -16.67
C CYS A 123 -3.47 7.10 -17.90
N ALA A 124 -4.73 7.52 -17.70
CA ALA A 124 -5.60 7.99 -18.77
C ALA A 124 -5.10 9.29 -19.41
N HIS A 125 -4.57 10.20 -18.59
CA HIS A 125 -4.14 11.54 -18.99
C HIS A 125 -2.62 11.71 -19.08
N TYR A 126 -1.87 10.62 -19.14
CA TYR A 126 -0.39 10.67 -19.15
C TYR A 126 0.16 11.54 -20.29
N GLU A 127 -0.47 11.48 -21.48
CA GLU A 127 0.00 12.12 -22.69
C GLU A 127 -0.54 13.55 -22.90
N ASP A 128 -1.73 13.85 -22.38
CA ASP A 128 -2.45 15.10 -22.68
C ASP A 128 -2.72 15.97 -21.46
N GLY A 129 -2.48 15.45 -20.25
CA GLY A 129 -2.66 16.19 -19.00
C GLY A 129 -1.48 17.09 -18.67
N SER A 130 -1.73 18.05 -17.76
CA SER A 130 -0.69 18.94 -17.24
C SER A 130 -1.04 19.48 -15.86
N TYR A 131 0.01 19.85 -15.10
CA TYR A 131 -0.10 20.54 -13.83
C TYR A 131 0.74 21.81 -13.84
N ASN A 132 0.12 22.97 -13.58
CA ASN A 132 0.78 24.29 -13.57
C ASN A 132 1.65 24.55 -14.82
N GLY A 133 1.22 24.06 -15.99
CA GLY A 133 1.92 24.25 -17.27
C GLY A 133 3.02 23.20 -17.56
N THR A 134 3.28 22.26 -16.66
CA THR A 134 4.18 21.11 -16.88
C THR A 134 3.35 19.91 -17.34
N ALA A 135 3.69 19.30 -18.47
CA ALA A 135 2.98 18.11 -18.95
C ALA A 135 3.14 16.93 -17.98
N TYR A 136 2.10 16.11 -17.82
CA TYR A 136 2.19 14.91 -16.98
C TYR A 136 3.26 13.96 -17.46
N ARG A 137 3.43 13.80 -18.79
CA ARG A 137 4.54 13.03 -19.34
C ARG A 137 5.88 13.48 -18.78
N ASP A 138 6.18 14.79 -18.81
CA ASP A 138 7.47 15.31 -18.35
C ASP A 138 7.68 15.07 -16.85
N ILE A 139 6.61 15.13 -16.05
CA ILE A 139 6.65 14.84 -14.61
C ILE A 139 6.97 13.37 -14.37
N PHE A 140 6.24 12.47 -15.02
CA PHE A 140 6.32 11.04 -14.76
C PHE A 140 7.47 10.34 -15.50
N GLU A 141 8.01 10.90 -16.58
CA GLU A 141 9.28 10.46 -17.18
C GLU A 141 10.48 10.77 -16.27
N ASN A 142 10.37 11.77 -15.40
CA ASN A 142 11.44 12.15 -14.46
C ASN A 142 11.25 11.62 -13.04
N THR A 143 10.17 10.93 -12.74
CA THR A 143 9.84 10.47 -11.39
C THR A 143 9.17 9.09 -11.44
N CYS A 144 9.60 8.18 -10.56
CA CYS A 144 8.92 6.92 -10.29
C CYS A 144 8.06 7.06 -9.03
N PHE A 145 6.77 6.82 -9.15
CA PHE A 145 5.87 6.68 -8.03
C PHE A 145 5.75 5.20 -7.65
N VAL A 146 6.10 4.87 -6.41
CA VAL A 146 6.03 3.52 -5.86
C VAL A 146 4.84 3.46 -4.92
N ILE A 147 3.82 2.68 -5.27
CA ILE A 147 2.49 2.81 -4.69
C ILE A 147 2.02 1.47 -4.12
N VAL A 148 1.58 1.48 -2.86
CA VAL A 148 0.89 0.35 -2.22
C VAL A 148 -0.55 0.80 -1.91
N PRO A 149 -1.52 0.48 -2.77
CA PRO A 149 -2.87 1.06 -2.67
C PRO A 149 -3.69 0.52 -1.49
N MET A 150 -3.41 -0.70 -1.03
CA MET A 150 -4.09 -1.32 0.10
C MET A 150 -3.08 -2.10 0.94
N VAL A 151 -2.58 -1.46 2.00
CA VAL A 151 -1.58 -2.06 2.90
C VAL A 151 -2.18 -3.20 3.73
N ASN A 152 -3.45 -3.10 4.08
CA ASN A 152 -4.14 -4.00 5.02
C ASN A 152 -5.35 -4.70 4.39
N PRO A 153 -5.16 -5.57 3.39
CA PRO A 153 -6.29 -6.18 2.69
C PRO A 153 -7.12 -7.14 3.55
N ASP A 154 -6.52 -7.83 4.53
CA ASP A 154 -7.23 -8.70 5.46
C ASP A 154 -8.14 -7.87 6.37
N GLY A 155 -7.61 -6.81 6.97
CA GLY A 155 -8.39 -5.90 7.80
C GLY A 155 -9.51 -5.21 7.02
N VAL A 156 -9.23 -4.73 5.80
CA VAL A 156 -10.25 -4.13 4.92
C VAL A 156 -11.40 -5.12 4.67
N SER A 157 -11.07 -6.39 4.40
CA SER A 157 -12.07 -7.44 4.21
C SER A 157 -12.90 -7.68 5.48
N ILE A 158 -12.29 -7.64 6.67
CA ILE A 158 -13.00 -7.71 7.96
C ILE A 158 -13.95 -6.51 8.11
N SER A 159 -13.46 -5.29 7.89
CA SER A 159 -14.27 -4.08 8.06
C SER A 159 -15.48 -4.03 7.12
N GLN A 160 -15.34 -4.56 5.90
CA GLN A 160 -16.40 -4.55 4.89
C GLN A 160 -17.38 -5.72 5.00
N PHE A 161 -16.89 -6.92 5.33
CA PHE A 161 -17.64 -8.16 5.21
C PHE A 161 -17.70 -8.97 6.52
N GLY A 162 -17.19 -8.43 7.62
CA GLY A 162 -17.10 -9.15 8.88
C GLY A 162 -16.17 -10.36 8.80
N GLU A 163 -16.45 -11.40 9.55
CA GLU A 163 -15.63 -12.62 9.55
C GLU A 163 -15.67 -13.39 8.22
N GLU A 164 -16.75 -13.25 7.45
CA GLU A 164 -16.89 -13.84 6.11
C GLU A 164 -15.90 -13.21 5.11
N GLY A 165 -15.35 -12.05 5.44
CA GLY A 165 -14.27 -11.42 4.69
C GLY A 165 -12.94 -12.17 4.75
N LEU A 166 -12.75 -13.09 5.69
CA LEU A 166 -11.53 -13.90 5.82
C LEU A 166 -11.69 -15.27 5.15
N ASN A 167 -10.63 -15.76 4.52
CA ASN A 167 -10.59 -17.07 3.88
C ASN A 167 -10.33 -18.20 4.90
N ARG A 168 -9.47 -17.92 5.91
CA ARG A 168 -8.98 -18.89 6.87
C ARG A 168 -9.86 -18.97 8.10
N GLU A 169 -10.31 -20.18 8.43
CA GLU A 169 -11.16 -20.46 9.58
C GLU A 169 -10.49 -20.15 10.93
N ASP A 170 -9.19 -20.41 11.04
CA ASP A 170 -8.44 -20.10 12.27
C ASP A 170 -8.38 -18.57 12.55
N LEU A 171 -8.30 -17.75 11.50
CA LEU A 171 -8.38 -16.29 11.64
C LEU A 171 -9.79 -15.82 12.03
N ARG A 172 -10.85 -16.44 11.51
CA ARG A 172 -12.24 -16.16 11.93
C ARG A 172 -12.45 -16.46 13.40
N GLN A 173 -11.94 -17.61 13.88
CA GLN A 173 -12.01 -17.99 15.28
C GLN A 173 -11.21 -17.03 16.18
N ASN A 174 -10.02 -16.61 15.72
CA ASN A 174 -9.20 -15.63 16.42
C ASN A 174 -9.92 -14.27 16.51
N LEU A 175 -10.61 -13.85 15.45
CA LEU A 175 -11.38 -12.60 15.41
C LEU A 175 -12.47 -12.57 16.50
N ARG A 176 -13.21 -13.68 16.68
CA ARG A 176 -14.20 -13.83 17.77
C ARG A 176 -13.53 -13.78 19.15
N ALA A 177 -12.38 -14.44 19.31
CA ALA A 177 -11.63 -14.43 20.57
C ALA A 177 -11.13 -13.02 20.92
N ILE A 178 -10.68 -12.24 19.92
CA ILE A 178 -10.29 -10.84 20.11
C ILE A 178 -11.48 -9.99 20.55
N TYR A 179 -12.64 -10.14 19.90
CA TYR A 179 -13.84 -9.42 20.31
C TYR A 179 -14.23 -9.70 21.78
N GLU A 180 -14.25 -10.98 22.18
CA GLU A 180 -14.57 -11.36 23.57
C GLU A 180 -13.53 -10.82 24.55
N SER A 181 -12.26 -10.80 24.16
CA SER A 181 -11.18 -10.21 24.97
C SER A 181 -11.38 -8.69 25.14
N ASP A 182 -11.65 -7.97 24.06
CA ASP A 182 -11.88 -6.52 24.09
C ASP A 182 -13.14 -6.17 24.90
N LYS A 183 -14.20 -6.95 24.76
CA LYS A 183 -15.44 -6.77 25.52
C LYS A 183 -15.25 -7.02 27.02
N ASN A 184 -14.56 -8.11 27.39
CA ASN A 184 -14.27 -8.43 28.77
C ASN A 184 -13.28 -7.44 29.41
N GLY A 185 -12.38 -6.86 28.59
CA GLY A 185 -11.45 -5.80 29.00
C GLY A 185 -12.09 -4.41 29.10
N GLY A 186 -13.37 -4.27 28.73
CA GLY A 186 -14.08 -2.99 28.72
C GLY A 186 -13.64 -2.04 27.60
N TYR A 187 -13.04 -2.56 26.53
CA TYR A 187 -12.58 -1.77 25.39
C TYR A 187 -13.66 -1.56 24.31
N THR A 188 -14.72 -2.35 24.35
CA THR A 188 -15.91 -2.19 23.53
C THR A 188 -17.17 -2.68 24.26
N ASP A 189 -18.28 -2.00 24.00
CA ASP A 189 -19.64 -2.41 24.37
C ASP A 189 -20.52 -2.67 23.14
N GLU A 190 -19.95 -2.51 21.94
CA GLU A 190 -20.65 -2.67 20.67
C GLU A 190 -21.04 -4.13 20.42
N ALA A 191 -22.09 -4.31 19.60
CA ALA A 191 -22.40 -5.62 19.05
C ALA A 191 -21.29 -6.07 18.08
N TYR A 192 -21.09 -7.39 17.93
CA TYR A 192 -20.01 -7.96 17.17
C TYR A 192 -19.89 -7.40 15.73
N ASP A 193 -20.99 -7.34 14.99
CA ASP A 193 -21.00 -6.84 13.61
C ASP A 193 -20.59 -5.36 13.54
N THR A 194 -21.04 -4.52 14.48
CA THR A 194 -20.65 -3.11 14.56
C THR A 194 -19.18 -2.98 14.90
N TYR A 195 -18.67 -3.78 15.83
CA TYR A 195 -17.26 -3.84 16.19
C TYR A 195 -16.39 -4.18 14.98
N LEU A 196 -16.78 -5.17 14.15
CA LEU A 196 -16.05 -5.53 12.94
C LEU A 196 -16.08 -4.42 11.88
N THR A 197 -17.21 -3.74 11.69
CA THR A 197 -17.29 -2.59 10.77
C THR A 197 -16.29 -1.49 11.15
N ARG A 198 -15.98 -1.34 12.43
CA ARG A 198 -15.01 -0.36 12.96
C ARG A 198 -13.59 -0.92 13.11
N TRP A 199 -13.35 -2.13 12.62
CA TRP A 199 -12.05 -2.78 12.68
C TRP A 199 -10.96 -1.90 12.08
N LYS A 200 -9.84 -1.72 12.80
CA LYS A 200 -8.70 -0.89 12.41
C LYS A 200 -7.45 -1.72 12.14
N ALA A 201 -7.29 -2.82 12.87
CA ALA A 201 -6.14 -3.70 12.85
C ALA A 201 -6.05 -4.54 11.56
N ASN A 202 -4.97 -5.32 11.40
CA ASN A 202 -4.86 -6.35 10.38
C ASN A 202 -5.62 -7.63 10.76
N GLY A 203 -5.49 -8.70 9.96
CA GLY A 203 -6.14 -10.00 10.21
C GLY A 203 -5.72 -10.69 11.52
N MET A 204 -4.59 -10.29 12.09
CA MET A 204 -4.05 -10.80 13.35
C MET A 204 -4.43 -9.97 14.59
N GLY A 205 -5.15 -8.85 14.41
CA GLY A 205 -5.50 -7.93 15.49
C GLY A 205 -4.36 -6.98 15.86
N VAL A 206 -3.44 -6.68 14.94
CA VAL A 206 -2.32 -5.76 15.12
C VAL A 206 -2.61 -4.44 14.40
N ASP A 207 -2.50 -3.32 15.10
CA ASP A 207 -2.53 -1.98 14.50
C ASP A 207 -1.23 -1.73 13.75
N LEU A 208 -1.29 -1.79 12.43
CA LEU A 208 -0.11 -1.65 11.58
C LEU A 208 0.59 -0.29 11.75
N ASN A 209 -0.16 0.77 12.10
CA ASN A 209 0.42 2.08 12.38
C ASN A 209 0.92 2.23 13.83
N ARG A 210 1.13 1.10 14.52
CA ARG A 210 1.82 0.94 15.81
C ARG A 210 2.96 -0.08 15.74
N ASN A 211 3.21 -0.66 14.56
CA ASN A 211 4.10 -1.81 14.37
C ASN A 211 5.50 -1.43 13.86
N TYR A 212 5.94 -0.16 14.01
CA TYR A 212 7.25 0.34 13.57
C TYR A 212 8.09 0.87 14.74
N SER A 213 9.41 0.93 14.55
CA SER A 213 10.35 1.65 15.40
C SER A 213 10.62 3.05 14.73
N PRO A 214 10.98 4.11 15.47
CA PRO A 214 11.07 4.19 16.92
C PRO A 214 9.71 4.41 17.59
N GLY A 215 9.70 4.34 18.93
CA GLY A 215 8.51 4.62 19.74
C GLY A 215 7.69 3.37 20.08
N TRP A 216 8.00 2.22 19.49
CA TRP A 216 7.26 0.98 19.67
C TRP A 216 7.14 0.57 21.16
N GLU A 217 8.23 0.68 21.92
CA GLU A 217 8.25 0.34 23.36
C GLU A 217 7.31 1.22 24.18
N SER A 218 7.09 2.46 23.74
CA SER A 218 6.24 3.43 24.43
C SER A 218 4.74 3.22 24.18
N VAL A 219 4.37 2.41 23.19
CA VAL A 219 2.96 2.07 22.93
C VAL A 219 2.48 1.06 23.95
N THR A 220 1.52 1.45 24.78
CA THR A 220 0.99 0.66 25.89
C THR A 220 -0.53 0.56 25.92
N ASP A 221 -1.20 1.06 24.88
CA ASP A 221 -2.67 1.14 24.81
C ASP A 221 -3.36 -0.23 24.86
N ARG A 222 -2.75 -1.21 24.21
CA ARG A 222 -3.20 -2.60 24.21
C ARG A 222 -2.02 -3.54 24.38
N THR A 223 -2.19 -4.57 25.19
CA THR A 223 -1.16 -5.59 25.49
C THR A 223 -1.40 -6.92 24.81
N ALA A 224 -2.52 -7.06 24.09
CA ALA A 224 -2.94 -8.24 23.36
C ALA A 224 -3.63 -7.82 22.04
N PRO A 225 -3.79 -8.75 21.07
CA PRO A 225 -4.54 -8.50 19.85
C PRO A 225 -5.90 -7.84 20.11
N SER A 226 -6.23 -6.81 19.35
CA SER A 226 -7.43 -5.98 19.51
C SER A 226 -7.85 -5.42 18.14
N SER A 227 -9.04 -4.83 18.06
CA SER A 227 -9.49 -4.14 16.84
C SER A 227 -8.64 -2.95 16.43
N GLY A 228 -7.74 -2.49 17.30
CA GLY A 228 -6.78 -1.41 17.05
C GLY A 228 -5.88 -1.19 18.27
N LEU A 229 -4.85 -0.37 18.09
CA LEU A 229 -3.91 0.06 19.13
C LEU A 229 -2.98 -1.03 19.69
N TYR A 230 -3.11 -2.29 19.28
CA TYR A 230 -2.13 -3.33 19.65
C TYR A 230 -0.94 -3.27 18.67
N LYS A 231 0.24 -3.15 19.23
CA LYS A 231 1.48 -2.90 18.47
C LYS A 231 2.17 -4.14 17.89
N GLY A 232 1.59 -5.33 18.10
CA GLY A 232 2.24 -6.60 17.75
C GLY A 232 3.26 -7.06 18.79
N THR A 233 4.00 -8.12 18.47
CA THR A 233 4.95 -8.78 19.40
C THR A 233 6.34 -8.14 19.38
N GLN A 234 6.69 -7.48 18.29
CA GLN A 234 7.94 -6.72 18.07
C GLN A 234 7.75 -5.71 16.95
N PRO A 235 8.61 -4.70 16.81
CA PRO A 235 8.58 -3.82 15.65
C PRO A 235 8.74 -4.62 14.35
N GLY A 236 7.86 -4.40 13.38
CA GLY A 236 7.85 -5.13 12.12
C GLY A 236 7.46 -6.60 12.24
N SER A 237 6.65 -6.98 13.25
CA SER A 237 6.15 -8.36 13.36
C SER A 237 5.23 -8.77 12.22
N GLU A 238 4.52 -7.82 11.62
CA GLU A 238 3.49 -8.08 10.62
C GLU A 238 4.05 -8.10 9.19
N ALA A 239 3.53 -9.01 8.37
CA ALA A 239 3.95 -9.15 6.96
C ALA A 239 3.75 -7.86 6.17
N GLU A 240 2.66 -7.14 6.43
CA GLU A 240 2.33 -5.86 5.82
C GLU A 240 3.36 -4.78 6.16
N SER A 241 3.77 -4.69 7.42
CA SER A 241 4.80 -3.76 7.87
C SER A 241 6.16 -4.10 7.25
N GLN A 242 6.51 -5.39 7.21
CA GLN A 242 7.75 -5.87 6.57
C GLN A 242 7.77 -5.56 5.08
N ALA A 243 6.64 -5.75 4.38
CA ALA A 243 6.52 -5.44 2.96
C ALA A 243 6.82 -3.97 2.69
N LEU A 244 6.20 -3.03 3.43
CA LEU A 244 6.48 -1.60 3.27
C LEU A 244 7.95 -1.26 3.58
N MET A 245 8.51 -1.81 4.65
CA MET A 245 9.93 -1.59 4.98
C MET A 245 10.84 -2.10 3.87
N ASN A 246 10.61 -3.31 3.35
CA ASN A 246 11.43 -3.90 2.29
C ASN A 246 11.34 -3.11 0.98
N ILE A 247 10.15 -2.62 0.60
CA ILE A 247 9.99 -1.76 -0.57
C ILE A 247 10.84 -0.50 -0.40
N VAL A 248 10.67 0.22 0.71
CA VAL A 248 11.39 1.48 0.97
C VAL A 248 12.89 1.25 1.05
N ASP A 249 13.34 0.15 1.65
CA ASP A 249 14.76 -0.22 1.73
C ASP A 249 15.37 -0.56 0.37
N GLY A 250 14.56 -1.01 -0.59
CA GLY A 250 14.96 -1.27 -1.97
C GLY A 250 15.03 -0.03 -2.85
N LEU A 251 14.50 1.13 -2.41
CA LEU A 251 14.52 2.35 -3.21
C LEU A 251 15.93 2.98 -3.23
N SER A 252 16.37 3.40 -4.41
CA SER A 252 17.73 3.96 -4.57
C SER A 252 17.85 5.42 -4.10
N ASN A 253 16.78 6.21 -4.28
CA ASN A 253 16.73 7.61 -3.88
C ASN A 253 15.30 8.05 -3.58
N PRO A 254 14.71 7.57 -2.47
CA PRO A 254 13.38 8.00 -2.05
C PRO A 254 13.40 9.47 -1.60
N LEU A 255 12.68 10.33 -2.32
CA LEU A 255 12.60 11.75 -2.03
C LEU A 255 11.68 12.04 -0.85
N LEU A 256 10.55 11.34 -0.80
CA LEU A 256 9.54 11.47 0.24
C LEU A 256 8.60 10.27 0.26
N ALA A 257 7.81 10.15 1.35
CA ALA A 257 6.75 9.17 1.49
C ALA A 257 5.44 9.82 1.95
N ILE A 258 4.33 9.36 1.39
CA ILE A 258 2.97 9.76 1.74
C ILE A 258 2.20 8.55 2.27
N SER A 259 1.60 8.68 3.44
CA SER A 259 0.68 7.69 4.00
C SER A 259 -0.73 8.28 4.07
N TYR A 260 -1.65 7.73 3.27
CA TYR A 260 -3.06 8.14 3.29
C TYR A 260 -3.83 7.40 4.36
N HIS A 261 -4.51 8.18 5.19
CA HIS A 261 -5.38 7.78 6.29
C HIS A 261 -6.72 8.52 6.25
N SER A 262 -7.57 8.26 7.20
CA SER A 262 -8.82 8.95 7.50
C SER A 262 -9.08 8.87 9.02
N TYR A 263 -9.60 9.92 9.71
CA TYR A 263 -10.21 11.11 9.13
C TYR A 263 -9.74 12.39 9.85
N GLY A 264 -10.10 13.58 9.30
CA GLY A 264 -9.84 14.84 9.98
C GLY A 264 -9.51 16.01 9.05
N SER A 265 -9.30 15.78 7.74
CA SER A 265 -8.82 16.79 6.79
C SER A 265 -7.58 17.52 7.30
N LEU A 266 -6.59 16.75 7.72
CA LEU A 266 -5.36 17.26 8.34
C LEU A 266 -4.11 16.51 7.85
N VAL A 267 -2.93 17.08 8.14
CA VAL A 267 -1.63 16.54 7.80
C VAL A 267 -0.76 16.45 9.03
N TYR A 268 -0.39 15.22 9.44
CA TYR A 268 0.66 15.02 10.45
C TYR A 268 2.03 15.06 9.76
N TRP A 269 2.96 15.81 10.33
CA TRP A 269 4.30 15.98 9.77
C TRP A 269 5.42 16.06 10.83
N GLN A 270 5.08 16.23 12.10
CA GLN A 270 6.03 16.28 13.21
C GLN A 270 6.09 14.94 13.92
N TYR A 271 7.27 14.31 13.89
CA TYR A 271 7.53 13.01 14.52
C TYR A 271 8.73 13.06 15.47
N GLY A 272 9.07 14.27 16.00
CA GLY A 272 10.24 14.47 16.86
C GLY A 272 11.58 14.50 16.12
N GLN A 273 11.56 14.64 14.80
CA GLN A 273 12.76 14.73 13.97
C GLN A 273 13.51 16.05 14.19
N ALA A 274 14.85 16.00 14.00
CA ALA A 274 15.72 17.18 13.99
C ALA A 274 15.87 17.75 12.56
N GLU A 275 16.56 18.91 12.46
CA GLU A 275 16.98 19.46 11.17
C GLU A 275 17.98 18.49 10.48
N PRO A 276 17.99 18.41 9.15
CA PRO A 276 17.17 19.19 8.19
C PRO A 276 15.79 18.58 7.90
N LEU A 277 15.45 17.44 8.50
CA LEU A 277 14.19 16.75 8.23
C LEU A 277 12.97 17.52 8.77
N TRP A 278 13.12 18.27 9.84
CA TRP A 278 12.06 19.11 10.37
C TRP A 278 11.58 20.10 9.31
N SER A 279 12.52 20.89 8.74
CA SER A 279 12.20 21.87 7.70
C SER A 279 11.67 21.21 6.42
N LYS A 280 12.19 20.06 6.01
CA LYS A 280 11.70 19.31 4.83
C LYS A 280 10.27 18.83 5.01
N ASN A 281 9.95 18.25 6.17
CA ASN A 281 8.59 17.81 6.49
C ASN A 281 7.61 18.96 6.59
N GLN A 282 8.02 20.08 7.20
CA GLN A 282 7.19 21.29 7.26
C GLN A 282 6.87 21.81 5.85
N GLN A 283 7.87 21.87 4.96
CA GLN A 283 7.68 22.29 3.58
C GLN A 283 6.74 21.35 2.84
N LEU A 284 6.90 20.03 3.02
CA LEU A 284 6.01 19.03 2.42
C LEU A 284 4.57 19.21 2.92
N ALA A 285 4.38 19.36 4.23
CA ALA A 285 3.06 19.60 4.81
C ALA A 285 2.43 20.92 4.29
N ALA A 286 3.22 21.98 4.13
CA ALA A 286 2.75 23.24 3.58
C ALA A 286 2.30 23.12 2.11
N HIS A 287 2.98 22.32 1.28
CA HIS A 287 2.54 22.07 -0.08
C HIS A 287 1.25 21.22 -0.12
N VAL A 288 1.13 20.23 0.76
CA VAL A 288 -0.11 19.45 0.90
C VAL A 288 -1.26 20.33 1.36
N GLU A 289 -1.06 21.17 2.38
CA GLU A 289 -2.07 22.15 2.85
C GLU A 289 -2.50 23.10 1.74
N ALA A 290 -1.55 23.66 0.99
CA ALA A 290 -1.84 24.58 -0.11
C ALA A 290 -2.67 23.94 -1.23
N LEU A 291 -2.48 22.64 -1.49
CA LEU A 291 -3.24 21.90 -2.49
C LEU A 291 -4.62 21.48 -1.98
N THR A 292 -4.68 20.90 -0.77
CA THR A 292 -5.86 20.21 -0.26
C THR A 292 -6.75 21.05 0.64
N THR A 293 -6.21 22.16 1.19
CA THR A 293 -6.80 22.95 2.27
C THR A 293 -6.87 22.20 3.62
N TYR A 294 -6.15 21.09 3.76
CA TYR A 294 -6.03 20.38 5.03
C TYR A 294 -5.11 21.15 5.98
N TYR A 295 -5.49 21.23 7.25
CA TYR A 295 -4.67 21.95 8.21
C TYR A 295 -3.49 21.08 8.71
N GLN A 296 -2.38 21.73 9.04
CA GLN A 296 -1.23 21.04 9.62
C GLN A 296 -1.54 20.68 11.07
N ALA A 297 -1.50 19.38 11.38
CA ALA A 297 -1.65 18.88 12.73
C ALA A 297 -0.34 19.00 13.52
N GLY A 298 -0.47 18.93 14.84
CA GLY A 298 0.68 18.94 15.73
C GLY A 298 1.52 17.66 15.72
N TYR A 299 2.27 17.48 16.79
CA TYR A 299 3.17 16.35 16.99
C TYR A 299 2.42 15.00 17.08
N SER A 300 2.91 14.00 16.33
CA SER A 300 2.50 12.59 16.43
C SER A 300 3.69 11.76 16.92
N ASN A 301 3.50 11.02 18.01
CA ASN A 301 4.53 10.13 18.59
C ASN A 301 4.17 8.65 18.41
N GLU A 302 3.39 8.34 17.40
CA GLU A 302 2.98 6.98 17.14
C GLU A 302 4.12 6.17 16.50
N ALA A 303 4.21 4.88 16.82
CA ALA A 303 5.15 3.95 16.21
C ALA A 303 4.67 3.54 14.81
N GLY A 304 4.39 4.55 13.97
CA GLY A 304 3.81 4.42 12.65
C GLY A 304 4.82 4.49 11.51
N PHE A 305 4.34 4.20 10.31
CA PHE A 305 5.14 4.16 9.08
C PHE A 305 5.84 5.50 8.79
N SER A 306 5.13 6.64 8.84
CA SER A 306 5.73 7.94 8.58
C SER A 306 6.81 8.30 9.60
N ASN A 307 6.60 7.95 10.88
CA ASN A 307 7.62 8.12 11.92
C ASN A 307 8.88 7.30 11.59
N TRP A 308 8.72 6.06 11.14
CA TRP A 308 9.83 5.20 10.72
C TRP A 308 10.57 5.78 9.50
N CYS A 309 9.84 6.23 8.47
CA CYS A 309 10.44 6.88 7.29
C CYS A 309 11.32 8.06 7.71
N VAL A 310 10.82 8.92 8.59
CA VAL A 310 11.51 10.14 9.01
C VAL A 310 12.70 9.82 9.92
N ASN A 311 12.48 9.10 11.01
CA ASN A 311 13.47 8.96 12.09
C ASN A 311 14.42 7.77 11.92
N VAL A 312 14.08 6.77 11.10
CA VAL A 312 14.97 5.63 10.82
C VAL A 312 15.60 5.74 9.44
N LYS A 313 14.80 6.11 8.42
CA LYS A 313 15.28 6.15 7.03
C LYS A 313 15.80 7.52 6.58
N GLY A 314 15.47 8.59 7.33
CA GLY A 314 15.85 9.95 6.93
C GLY A 314 15.07 10.47 5.72
N ILE A 315 13.91 9.90 5.44
CA ILE A 315 13.04 10.24 4.31
C ILE A 315 11.94 11.18 4.80
N PRO A 316 11.79 12.38 4.23
CA PRO A 316 10.64 13.24 4.52
C PRO A 316 9.33 12.48 4.33
N SER A 317 8.42 12.55 5.31
CA SER A 317 7.15 11.84 5.23
C SER A 317 6.04 12.59 5.95
N VAL A 318 4.82 12.49 5.42
CA VAL A 318 3.61 13.00 6.05
C VAL A 318 2.51 11.94 6.05
N THR A 319 1.66 12.01 7.07
CA THR A 319 0.40 11.27 7.12
C THR A 319 -0.72 12.22 6.78
N ILE A 320 -1.50 11.90 5.75
CA ILE A 320 -2.63 12.69 5.27
C ILE A 320 -3.92 12.01 5.74
N GLU A 321 -4.66 12.69 6.60
CA GLU A 321 -5.96 12.24 7.13
C GLU A 321 -7.09 12.84 6.30
N THR A 322 -7.62 12.08 5.36
CA THR A 322 -8.68 12.54 4.45
C THR A 322 -10.07 12.45 5.09
N GLY A 323 -11.02 13.28 4.62
CA GLY A 323 -12.41 13.21 5.04
C GLY A 323 -12.74 13.97 6.32
N LEU A 324 -14.00 14.33 6.46
CA LEU A 324 -14.50 15.21 7.52
C LEU A 324 -15.26 14.51 8.64
N VAL A 325 -15.62 13.23 8.42
CA VAL A 325 -16.50 12.46 9.33
C VAL A 325 -15.84 11.14 9.73
N PRO A 326 -16.27 10.52 10.85
CA PRO A 326 -15.71 9.26 11.31
C PRO A 326 -15.76 8.13 10.26
N THR A 327 -14.73 7.30 10.25
CA THR A 327 -14.59 6.13 9.39
C THR A 327 -15.44 4.93 9.87
N PRO A 328 -15.91 4.09 8.93
CA PRO A 328 -15.74 4.15 7.47
C PRO A 328 -16.42 5.37 6.85
N LEU A 329 -15.73 6.04 5.93
CA LEU A 329 -16.26 7.23 5.28
C LEU A 329 -17.48 6.88 4.40
N PRO A 330 -18.58 7.65 4.45
CA PRO A 330 -19.73 7.46 3.57
C PRO A 330 -19.41 7.96 2.14
N LEU A 331 -20.17 7.46 1.17
CA LEU A 331 -19.93 7.68 -0.26
C LEU A 331 -19.87 9.17 -0.66
N ASP A 332 -20.67 10.00 -0.05
CA ASP A 332 -20.75 11.45 -0.31
C ASP A 332 -19.46 12.21 0.03
N GLN A 333 -18.52 11.58 0.76
CA GLN A 333 -17.20 12.16 1.02
C GLN A 333 -16.25 12.02 -0.18
N PHE A 334 -16.45 11.05 -1.08
CA PHE A 334 -15.46 10.74 -2.11
C PHE A 334 -15.22 11.90 -3.09
N GLU A 335 -16.26 12.59 -3.52
CA GLU A 335 -16.10 13.72 -4.46
C GLU A 335 -15.26 14.85 -3.86
N LEU A 336 -15.45 15.12 -2.56
CA LEU A 336 -14.63 16.08 -1.83
C LEU A 336 -13.17 15.61 -1.76
N LEU A 337 -12.94 14.36 -1.37
CA LEU A 337 -11.60 13.78 -1.31
C LEU A 337 -10.91 13.84 -2.67
N TRP A 338 -11.63 13.49 -3.72
CA TRP A 338 -11.13 13.53 -5.10
C TRP A 338 -10.73 14.95 -5.50
N SER A 339 -11.61 15.92 -5.31
CA SER A 339 -11.35 17.33 -5.67
C SER A 339 -10.12 17.90 -4.96
N GLN A 340 -9.87 17.49 -3.71
CA GLN A 340 -8.76 17.94 -2.89
C GLN A 340 -7.43 17.24 -3.21
N ASN A 341 -7.47 15.96 -3.63
CA ASN A 341 -6.26 15.14 -3.76
C ASN A 341 -5.90 14.78 -5.20
N LYS A 342 -6.76 15.05 -6.18
CA LYS A 342 -6.58 14.66 -7.59
C LYS A 342 -5.19 15.01 -8.12
N GLU A 343 -4.69 16.21 -7.85
CA GLU A 343 -3.44 16.73 -8.38
C GLU A 343 -2.20 16.43 -7.48
N MET A 344 -2.36 15.62 -6.45
CA MET A 344 -1.29 15.39 -5.45
C MET A 344 -0.01 14.83 -6.09
N TRP A 345 -0.11 13.82 -6.94
CA TRP A 345 1.09 13.20 -7.53
C TRP A 345 1.81 14.16 -8.48
N ALA A 346 1.06 14.91 -9.27
CA ALA A 346 1.62 15.91 -10.17
C ALA A 346 2.30 17.07 -9.39
N MET A 347 1.68 17.52 -8.30
CA MET A 347 2.28 18.50 -7.39
C MET A 347 3.59 17.98 -6.80
N LEU A 348 3.60 16.76 -6.26
CA LEU A 348 4.79 16.15 -5.68
C LEU A 348 5.91 15.96 -6.71
N GLY A 349 5.60 15.40 -7.88
CA GLY A 349 6.57 15.16 -8.95
C GLY A 349 7.12 16.43 -9.59
N THR A 350 6.38 17.54 -9.54
CA THR A 350 6.85 18.84 -10.02
C THR A 350 7.72 19.57 -9.00
N THR A 351 7.41 19.40 -7.70
CA THR A 351 8.03 20.18 -6.61
C THR A 351 9.31 19.56 -6.11
N TYR A 352 9.39 18.24 -6.03
CA TYR A 352 10.47 17.47 -5.43
C TYR A 352 11.22 16.66 -6.49
#